data_a74e1aaba630f8e8cad5e42eeed03889
#
_entry.id   a74e1aaba630f8e8cad5e42eeed03889
#
_cell.length_a   1.000
_cell.length_b   1.000
_cell.length_c   1.000
_cell.angle_alpha   90.00
_cell.angle_beta   90.00
_cell.angle_gamma   90.00
#
_symmetry.space_group_name_H-M   'P 1'
#
loop_
_entity.id
_entity.type
_entity.pdbx_description
1 polymer ?
#
loop_
_entity_poly.entity_id
_entity_poly.type
_entity_poly.pdbx_seq_one_letter_code
_entity_poly.pdbx_strand_id
1 'polypeptide(L)'
;MYVRLGEICDFQSGGTPSKNNQKFFDGDIPWITTVALKGLGIDGSDAVNWITEEAIKQSAAKIVPANSIMIGTRVGVGKVAINLVDMSTSQDIVSLIGIDETRWCKEYLCKCLIGKSQYLNSQARGATIKGIKIDTLANLKIPEISIEKQYEVSRIIDKTRIIIEQRKQELMNLNELMKARFVEMFGDMYLNSKGWPEAKLESMADVVSGKEEKQRLKI
;
A
#
# COMPACT_ATOMS: atom_id res chain seq x y z
N MET A 1 -17.42 -19.66 -10.22
CA MET A 1 -18.18 -19.74 -8.96
C MET A 1 -17.60 -18.71 -7.98
N TYR A 2 -18.31 -18.35 -6.89
CA TYR A 2 -17.77 -17.46 -5.86
C TYR A 2 -17.89 -18.12 -4.50
N VAL A 3 -16.85 -17.99 -3.69
CA VAL A 3 -16.77 -18.50 -2.32
C VAL A 3 -16.57 -17.31 -1.36
N ARG A 4 -17.13 -17.36 -0.16
CA ARG A 4 -16.92 -16.32 0.85
C ARG A 4 -15.55 -16.49 1.48
N LEU A 5 -14.85 -15.38 1.76
CA LEU A 5 -13.52 -15.42 2.36
C LEU A 5 -13.51 -16.19 3.70
N GLY A 6 -14.58 -16.09 4.49
CA GLY A 6 -14.71 -16.85 5.74
C GLY A 6 -14.88 -18.37 5.57
N GLU A 7 -15.05 -18.86 4.34
CA GLU A 7 -15.04 -20.29 4.01
C GLU A 7 -13.64 -20.74 3.54
N ILE A 8 -12.70 -19.81 3.36
CA ILE A 8 -11.36 -20.05 2.81
C ILE A 8 -10.31 -20.06 3.94
N CYS A 9 -10.49 -19.25 4.98
CA CYS A 9 -9.49 -19.02 6.02
C CYS A 9 -10.12 -18.66 7.37
N ASP A 10 -9.32 -18.77 8.42
CA ASP A 10 -9.60 -18.22 9.73
C ASP A 10 -9.05 -16.80 9.87
N PHE A 11 -9.65 -16.02 10.77
CA PHE A 11 -9.28 -14.64 11.04
C PHE A 11 -8.62 -14.49 12.40
N GLN A 12 -7.37 -14.02 12.43
CA GLN A 12 -6.65 -13.71 13.66
C GLN A 12 -6.43 -12.20 13.77
N SER A 13 -7.06 -11.58 14.76
CA SER A 13 -6.78 -10.16 15.08
C SER A 13 -5.43 -10.00 15.73
N GLY A 14 -4.70 -8.98 15.34
CA GLY A 14 -3.48 -8.57 16.00
C GLY A 14 -3.73 -7.88 17.35
N GLY A 15 -2.66 -7.54 18.05
CA GLY A 15 -2.69 -6.88 19.34
C GLY A 15 -1.49 -5.97 19.55
N THR A 16 -1.65 -5.03 20.47
CA THR A 16 -0.57 -4.09 20.83
C THR A 16 -0.19 -4.33 22.28
N PRO A 17 1.07 -4.74 22.57
CA PRO A 17 1.58 -4.82 23.92
C PRO A 17 1.54 -3.45 24.60
N SER A 18 1.41 -3.42 25.95
CA SER A 18 1.42 -2.18 26.70
C SER A 18 2.74 -1.43 26.52
N LYS A 19 2.67 -0.22 25.98
CA LYS A 19 3.85 0.66 25.80
C LYS A 19 4.50 1.10 27.10
N ASN A 20 3.79 0.97 28.23
CA ASN A 20 4.32 1.30 29.55
C ASN A 20 5.32 0.25 30.07
N ASN A 21 5.34 -0.94 29.49
CA ASN A 21 6.30 -1.99 29.82
C ASN A 21 7.37 -2.10 28.72
N GLN A 22 8.47 -1.39 28.89
CA GLN A 22 9.58 -1.39 27.94
C GLN A 22 10.20 -2.79 27.72
N LYS A 23 10.13 -3.69 28.71
CA LYS A 23 10.63 -5.07 28.58
C LYS A 23 9.90 -5.88 27.51
N PHE A 24 8.72 -5.45 27.09
CA PHE A 24 7.99 -6.10 26.00
C PHE A 24 8.57 -5.80 24.60
N PHE A 25 9.44 -4.80 24.48
CA PHE A 25 9.97 -4.29 23.22
C PHE A 25 11.48 -4.50 23.03
N ASP A 26 12.05 -5.46 23.76
CA ASP A 26 13.45 -5.86 23.67
C ASP A 26 13.55 -7.37 23.36
N GLY A 27 12.94 -7.78 22.25
CA GLY A 27 12.81 -9.18 21.84
C GLY A 27 13.17 -9.44 20.38
N ASP A 28 12.86 -10.66 19.93
CA ASP A 28 13.23 -11.18 18.61
C ASP A 28 12.04 -11.35 17.66
N ILE A 29 10.81 -11.05 18.12
CA ILE A 29 9.60 -11.21 17.32
C ILE A 29 9.29 -9.90 16.62
N PRO A 30 9.36 -9.83 15.28
CA PRO A 30 9.01 -8.60 14.55
C PRO A 30 7.54 -8.22 14.80
N TRP A 31 7.29 -6.97 15.20
CA TRP A 31 5.95 -6.44 15.39
C TRP A 31 5.70 -5.30 14.39
N ILE A 32 4.65 -5.46 13.59
CA ILE A 32 4.35 -4.56 12.49
C ILE A 32 3.04 -3.80 12.69
N THR A 33 2.93 -2.70 11.96
CA THR A 33 1.70 -1.92 11.82
C THR A 33 1.25 -1.88 10.36
N THR A 34 0.10 -1.28 10.08
CA THR A 34 -0.43 -1.16 8.72
C THR A 34 0.45 -0.36 7.75
N VAL A 35 1.49 0.33 8.24
CA VAL A 35 2.48 1.02 7.39
C VAL A 35 3.30 0.01 6.58
N ALA A 36 3.60 -1.16 7.14
CA ALA A 36 4.32 -2.23 6.48
C ALA A 36 3.52 -2.90 5.33
N LEU A 37 2.19 -2.80 5.33
CA LEU A 37 1.35 -3.47 4.33
C LEU A 37 1.41 -2.77 2.98
N LYS A 38 2.33 -3.21 2.11
CA LYS A 38 2.62 -2.59 0.80
C LYS A 38 2.23 -3.47 -0.40
N GLY A 39 1.45 -4.53 -0.18
CA GLY A 39 0.94 -5.42 -1.22
C GLY A 39 1.95 -6.48 -1.72
N LEU A 40 3.10 -6.61 -1.10
CA LEU A 40 4.16 -7.59 -1.38
C LEU A 40 4.51 -8.37 -0.12
N GLY A 41 5.45 -9.31 -0.24
CA GLY A 41 6.04 -9.99 0.91
C GLY A 41 6.70 -8.99 1.85
N ILE A 42 6.47 -9.17 3.15
CA ILE A 42 7.09 -8.38 4.21
C ILE A 42 7.85 -9.29 5.17
N ASP A 43 8.92 -8.79 5.74
CA ASP A 43 9.79 -9.53 6.65
C ASP A 43 10.16 -8.72 7.91
N GLY A 44 11.15 -9.18 8.65
CA GLY A 44 11.60 -8.51 9.87
C GLY A 44 12.11 -7.08 9.65
N SER A 45 12.58 -6.73 8.45
CA SER A 45 13.06 -5.37 8.13
C SER A 45 11.92 -4.33 8.08
N ASP A 46 10.68 -4.78 7.90
CA ASP A 46 9.49 -3.95 7.92
C ASP A 46 8.94 -3.71 9.34
N ALA A 47 9.58 -4.30 10.36
CA ALA A 47 9.13 -4.19 11.75
C ALA A 47 9.29 -2.76 12.28
N VAL A 48 8.27 -2.30 12.99
CA VAL A 48 8.31 -1.01 13.71
C VAL A 48 9.00 -1.19 15.06
N ASN A 49 8.81 -2.36 15.68
CA ASN A 49 9.40 -2.77 16.93
C ASN A 49 9.63 -4.29 16.92
N TRP A 50 10.44 -4.76 17.86
CA TRP A 50 10.67 -6.18 18.13
C TRP A 50 10.15 -6.49 19.53
N ILE A 51 9.27 -7.50 19.65
CA ILE A 51 8.63 -7.82 20.92
C ILE A 51 9.10 -9.18 21.47
N THR A 52 8.95 -9.36 22.76
CA THR A 52 9.36 -10.59 23.46
C THR A 52 8.23 -11.63 23.46
N GLU A 53 8.58 -12.89 23.71
CA GLU A 53 7.58 -13.93 24.00
C GLU A 53 6.72 -13.59 25.21
N GLU A 54 7.27 -12.88 26.19
CA GLU A 54 6.53 -12.44 27.36
C GLU A 54 5.44 -11.44 26.97
N ALA A 55 5.73 -10.54 26.01
CA ALA A 55 4.73 -9.65 25.43
C ALA A 55 3.57 -10.41 24.77
N ILE A 56 3.87 -11.51 24.07
CA ILE A 56 2.85 -12.39 23.48
C ILE A 56 2.00 -13.04 24.58
N LYS A 57 2.61 -13.54 25.65
CA LYS A 57 1.92 -14.25 26.76
C LYS A 57 1.06 -13.32 27.61
N GLN A 58 1.49 -12.06 27.79
CA GLN A 58 0.85 -11.10 28.72
C GLN A 58 0.02 -10.01 28.03
N SER A 59 -0.15 -10.06 26.72
CA SER A 59 -0.93 -9.08 25.98
C SER A 59 -1.88 -9.72 24.98
N ALA A 60 -2.58 -8.88 24.21
CA ALA A 60 -3.42 -9.32 23.10
C ALA A 60 -2.61 -9.63 21.82
N ALA A 61 -1.29 -9.41 21.81
CA ALA A 61 -0.45 -9.73 20.67
C ALA A 61 -0.39 -11.24 20.44
N LYS A 62 -0.33 -11.64 19.18
CA LYS A 62 -0.29 -13.05 18.76
C LYS A 62 0.75 -13.23 17.68
N ILE A 63 1.34 -14.42 17.62
CA ILE A 63 2.18 -14.82 16.49
C ILE A 63 1.28 -15.10 15.30
N VAL A 64 1.66 -14.53 14.18
CA VAL A 64 1.10 -14.80 12.85
C VAL A 64 2.13 -15.67 12.12
N PRO A 65 1.81 -16.91 11.78
CA PRO A 65 2.73 -17.80 11.08
C PRO A 65 3.20 -17.19 9.75
N ALA A 66 4.40 -17.49 9.35
CA ALA A 66 4.92 -17.14 8.02
C ALA A 66 3.95 -17.60 6.92
N ASN A 67 3.98 -16.88 5.80
CA ASN A 67 3.13 -17.14 4.66
C ASN A 67 1.62 -16.98 4.94
N SER A 68 1.25 -16.06 5.84
CA SER A 68 -0.14 -15.64 6.09
C SER A 68 -0.46 -14.35 5.33
N ILE A 69 -1.73 -14.14 4.98
CA ILE A 69 -2.16 -12.87 4.37
C ILE A 69 -2.60 -11.93 5.50
N MET A 70 -2.10 -10.71 5.50
CA MET A 70 -2.47 -9.69 6.47
C MET A 70 -3.20 -8.54 5.80
N ILE A 71 -4.25 -8.05 6.44
CA ILE A 71 -5.10 -6.97 5.92
C ILE A 71 -5.34 -5.90 6.98
N GLY A 72 -5.17 -4.65 6.59
CA GLY A 72 -5.52 -3.50 7.42
C GLY A 72 -7.04 -3.36 7.55
N THR A 73 -7.52 -3.25 8.80
CA THR A 73 -8.95 -3.17 9.10
C THR A 73 -9.39 -1.86 9.75
N ARG A 74 -8.44 -1.04 10.20
CA ARG A 74 -8.69 0.29 10.78
C ARG A 74 -7.85 1.34 10.07
N VAL A 75 -6.67 1.65 10.56
CA VAL A 75 -5.74 2.53 9.84
C VAL A 75 -5.26 1.80 8.58
N GLY A 76 -5.38 2.44 7.40
CA GLY A 76 -5.00 1.80 6.14
C GLY A 76 -5.90 0.63 5.73
N VAL A 77 -7.21 0.79 5.87
CA VAL A 77 -8.21 -0.22 5.47
C VAL A 77 -7.96 -0.70 4.05
N GLY A 78 -7.95 -2.03 3.88
CA GLY A 78 -7.75 -2.67 2.57
C GLY A 78 -6.31 -2.72 2.08
N LYS A 79 -5.32 -2.25 2.86
CA LYS A 79 -3.92 -2.58 2.61
C LYS A 79 -3.68 -4.04 2.90
N VAL A 80 -2.92 -4.72 2.06
CA VAL A 80 -2.69 -6.17 2.15
C VAL A 80 -1.21 -6.47 1.97
N ALA A 81 -0.71 -7.49 2.67
CA ALA A 81 0.61 -8.07 2.45
C ALA A 81 0.64 -9.56 2.84
N ILE A 82 1.69 -10.26 2.46
CA ILE A 82 2.00 -11.62 2.90
C ILE A 82 3.29 -11.55 3.72
N ASN A 83 3.32 -12.14 4.92
CA ASN A 83 4.53 -12.21 5.72
C ASN A 83 5.42 -13.39 5.29
N LEU A 84 6.72 -13.14 5.22
CA LEU A 84 7.72 -14.14 4.84
C LEU A 84 8.32 -14.87 6.07
N VAL A 85 8.13 -14.31 7.25
CA VAL A 85 8.59 -14.86 8.53
C VAL A 85 7.48 -14.78 9.57
N ASP A 86 7.58 -15.56 10.62
CA ASP A 86 6.68 -15.43 11.77
C ASP A 86 6.81 -14.02 12.36
N MET A 87 5.69 -13.39 12.65
CA MET A 87 5.67 -12.03 13.19
C MET A 87 4.42 -11.77 14.02
N SER A 88 4.37 -10.61 14.66
CA SER A 88 3.18 -10.14 15.37
C SER A 88 2.69 -8.83 14.75
N THR A 89 1.41 -8.53 14.93
CA THR A 89 0.77 -7.38 14.28
C THR A 89 0.02 -6.51 15.28
N SER A 90 -0.12 -5.23 14.96
CA SER A 90 -0.99 -4.32 15.72
C SER A 90 -2.47 -4.73 15.59
N GLN A 91 -3.30 -4.23 16.50
CA GLN A 91 -4.76 -4.43 16.50
C GLN A 91 -5.48 -3.90 15.25
N ASP A 92 -4.79 -3.14 14.40
CA ASP A 92 -5.35 -2.57 13.18
C ASP A 92 -5.22 -3.52 11.99
N ILE A 93 -4.59 -4.68 12.20
CA ILE A 93 -4.38 -5.74 11.22
C ILE A 93 -5.15 -6.99 11.63
N VAL A 94 -5.77 -7.63 10.66
CA VAL A 94 -6.31 -8.99 10.75
C VAL A 94 -5.51 -9.88 9.81
N SER A 95 -5.05 -11.01 10.32
CA SER A 95 -4.33 -12.02 9.55
C SER A 95 -5.27 -13.16 9.15
N LEU A 96 -5.16 -13.59 7.91
CA LEU A 96 -5.87 -14.73 7.34
C LEU A 96 -4.93 -15.94 7.45
N ILE A 97 -5.31 -16.91 8.25
CA ILE A 97 -4.54 -18.11 8.55
C ILE A 97 -5.35 -19.37 8.17
N GLY A 98 -4.72 -20.53 8.16
CA GLY A 98 -5.43 -21.79 7.88
C GLY A 98 -5.91 -21.95 6.44
N ILE A 99 -5.32 -21.25 5.48
CA ILE A 99 -5.67 -21.34 4.06
C ILE A 99 -5.21 -22.70 3.51
N ASP A 100 -6.10 -23.43 2.89
CA ASP A 100 -5.79 -24.69 2.18
C ASP A 100 -5.05 -24.36 0.86
N GLU A 101 -3.74 -24.53 0.85
CA GLU A 101 -2.87 -24.24 -0.30
C GLU A 101 -3.02 -25.24 -1.46
N THR A 102 -3.70 -26.37 -1.26
CA THR A 102 -4.05 -27.29 -2.35
C THR A 102 -5.16 -26.74 -3.22
N ARG A 103 -5.97 -25.83 -2.69
CA ARG A 103 -7.13 -25.22 -3.34
C ARG A 103 -6.95 -23.73 -3.65
N TRP A 104 -6.13 -23.03 -2.84
CA TRP A 104 -6.00 -21.59 -2.91
C TRP A 104 -4.55 -21.12 -2.97
N CYS A 105 -4.23 -20.37 -4.01
CA CYS A 105 -2.96 -19.63 -4.13
C CYS A 105 -3.05 -18.33 -3.30
N LYS A 106 -2.17 -18.17 -2.33
CA LYS A 106 -2.16 -17.00 -1.42
C LYS A 106 -1.91 -15.69 -2.16
N GLU A 107 -1.04 -15.69 -3.17
CA GLU A 107 -0.79 -14.53 -4.03
C GLU A 107 -2.05 -14.13 -4.80
N TYR A 108 -2.82 -15.09 -5.29
CA TYR A 108 -4.11 -14.83 -5.93
C TYR A 108 -5.11 -14.20 -4.97
N LEU A 109 -5.26 -14.76 -3.77
CA LEU A 109 -6.12 -14.20 -2.72
C LEU A 109 -5.70 -12.78 -2.34
N CYS A 110 -4.40 -12.55 -2.17
CA CYS A 110 -3.85 -11.22 -1.88
C CYS A 110 -4.25 -10.21 -2.97
N LYS A 111 -4.09 -10.57 -4.25
CA LYS A 111 -4.48 -9.72 -5.38
C LYS A 111 -5.99 -9.48 -5.45
N CYS A 112 -6.80 -10.50 -5.15
CA CYS A 112 -8.25 -10.34 -5.04
C CYS A 112 -8.64 -9.34 -3.94
N LEU A 113 -7.95 -9.38 -2.79
CA LEU A 113 -8.19 -8.46 -1.68
C LEU A 113 -7.73 -7.03 -2.01
N ILE A 114 -6.57 -6.86 -2.65
CA ILE A 114 -6.09 -5.56 -3.15
C ILE A 114 -7.10 -4.96 -4.12
N GLY A 115 -7.63 -5.75 -5.06
CA GLY A 115 -8.67 -5.31 -6.00
C GLY A 115 -9.98 -4.87 -5.32
N LYS A 116 -10.22 -5.30 -4.08
CA LYS A 116 -11.39 -4.92 -3.27
C LYS A 116 -11.11 -3.77 -2.29
N SER A 117 -9.91 -3.19 -2.29
CA SER A 117 -9.53 -2.15 -1.33
C SER A 117 -10.46 -0.95 -1.33
N GLN A 118 -10.89 -0.46 -2.50
CA GLN A 118 -11.86 0.65 -2.60
C GLN A 118 -13.21 0.29 -1.97
N TYR A 119 -13.73 -0.91 -2.24
CA TYR A 119 -14.95 -1.41 -1.62
C TYR A 119 -14.79 -1.48 -0.09
N LEU A 120 -13.71 -2.07 0.41
CA LEU A 120 -13.44 -2.14 1.85
C LEU A 120 -13.37 -0.76 2.51
N ASN A 121 -12.70 0.19 1.87
CA ASN A 121 -12.66 1.58 2.33
C ASN A 121 -14.06 2.22 2.37
N SER A 122 -14.93 1.93 1.42
CA SER A 122 -16.31 2.44 1.40
C SER A 122 -17.18 1.84 2.52
N GLN A 123 -16.84 0.64 3.02
CA GLN A 123 -17.53 -0.02 4.14
C GLN A 123 -17.00 0.42 5.51
N ALA A 124 -15.88 1.14 5.56
CA ALA A 124 -15.27 1.58 6.81
C ALA A 124 -16.17 2.61 7.52
N ARG A 125 -16.50 2.35 8.79
CA ARG A 125 -17.37 3.17 9.65
C ARG A 125 -16.66 3.49 10.95
N GLY A 126 -16.98 4.62 11.53
CA GLY A 126 -16.46 5.12 12.82
C GLY A 126 -16.30 6.63 12.79
N ALA A 127 -16.53 7.28 13.94
CA ALA A 127 -16.45 8.74 14.05
C ALA A 127 -15.00 9.23 14.12
N THR A 128 -14.17 8.59 14.95
CA THR A 128 -12.76 9.00 15.18
C THR A 128 -11.80 8.14 14.33
N ILE A 129 -11.97 6.81 14.35
CA ILE A 129 -11.17 5.89 13.54
C ILE A 129 -12.14 5.04 12.73
N LYS A 130 -12.06 5.20 11.40
CA LYS A 130 -12.86 4.37 10.50
C LYS A 130 -12.26 2.98 10.41
N GLY A 131 -13.10 1.96 10.55
CA GLY A 131 -12.68 0.56 10.45
C GLY A 131 -13.75 -0.33 9.88
N ILE A 132 -13.37 -1.55 9.50
CA ILE A 132 -14.26 -2.60 9.02
C ILE A 132 -14.32 -3.73 10.04
N LYS A 133 -15.47 -4.40 10.11
CA LYS A 133 -15.65 -5.58 10.96
C LYS A 133 -15.12 -6.82 10.25
N ILE A 134 -14.74 -7.84 11.03
CA ILE A 134 -14.34 -9.17 10.50
C ILE A 134 -15.45 -9.77 9.64
N ASP A 135 -16.71 -9.62 10.02
CA ASP A 135 -17.85 -10.08 9.22
C ASP A 135 -17.88 -9.47 7.81
N THR A 136 -17.43 -8.22 7.65
CA THR A 136 -17.30 -7.59 6.34
C THR A 136 -16.25 -8.28 5.48
N LEU A 137 -15.12 -8.68 6.09
CA LEU A 137 -14.09 -9.48 5.40
C LEU A 137 -14.61 -10.89 5.08
N ALA A 138 -15.20 -11.57 6.05
CA ALA A 138 -15.70 -12.94 5.92
C ALA A 138 -16.72 -13.08 4.78
N ASN A 139 -17.54 -12.06 4.56
CA ASN A 139 -18.55 -12.04 3.50
C ASN A 139 -18.03 -11.59 2.12
N LEU A 140 -16.74 -11.28 1.98
CA LEU A 140 -16.16 -10.98 0.67
C LEU A 140 -16.26 -12.18 -0.25
N LYS A 141 -16.80 -11.95 -1.44
CA LYS A 141 -16.89 -12.97 -2.49
C LYS A 141 -15.58 -13.02 -3.28
N ILE A 142 -14.93 -14.16 -3.25
CA ILE A 142 -13.69 -14.45 -3.98
C ILE A 142 -14.03 -15.35 -5.17
N PRO A 143 -13.58 -15.03 -6.40
CA PRO A 143 -13.78 -15.92 -7.55
C PRO A 143 -13.02 -17.24 -7.34
N GLU A 144 -13.75 -18.36 -7.42
CA GLU A 144 -13.15 -19.68 -7.36
C GLU A 144 -12.87 -20.17 -8.78
N ILE A 145 -11.60 -20.35 -9.09
CA ILE A 145 -11.08 -20.92 -10.33
C ILE A 145 -10.07 -22.02 -9.98
N SER A 146 -9.66 -22.85 -10.94
CA SER A 146 -8.68 -23.90 -10.66
C SER A 146 -7.36 -23.32 -10.15
N ILE A 147 -6.63 -24.09 -9.34
CA ILE A 147 -5.37 -23.64 -8.72
C ILE A 147 -4.33 -23.20 -9.77
N GLU A 148 -4.26 -23.91 -10.91
CA GLU A 148 -3.37 -23.58 -12.02
C GLU A 148 -3.70 -22.20 -12.60
N LYS A 149 -5.00 -21.91 -12.78
CA LYS A 149 -5.45 -20.59 -13.24
C LYS A 149 -5.20 -19.50 -12.21
N GLN A 150 -5.27 -19.79 -10.91
CA GLN A 150 -4.93 -18.82 -9.87
C GLN A 150 -3.47 -18.40 -9.97
N TYR A 151 -2.55 -19.36 -10.17
CA TYR A 151 -1.12 -19.08 -10.39
C TYR A 151 -0.88 -18.32 -11.70
N GLU A 152 -1.58 -18.69 -12.78
CA GLU A 152 -1.47 -18.01 -14.07
C GLU A 152 -1.89 -16.54 -13.96
N VAL A 153 -3.07 -16.27 -13.40
CA VAL A 153 -3.59 -14.90 -13.20
C VAL A 153 -2.65 -14.09 -12.30
N SER A 154 -2.13 -14.70 -11.24
CA SER A 154 -1.18 -14.03 -10.34
C SER A 154 0.08 -13.59 -11.08
N ARG A 155 0.66 -14.48 -11.90
CA ARG A 155 1.86 -14.16 -12.69
C ARG A 155 1.61 -13.07 -13.74
N ILE A 156 0.43 -13.08 -14.38
CA ILE A 156 0.08 -12.04 -15.36
C ILE A 156 -0.01 -10.68 -14.68
N ILE A 157 -0.67 -10.60 -13.53
CA ILE A 157 -0.79 -9.35 -12.75
C ILE A 157 0.58 -8.84 -12.31
N ASP A 158 1.47 -9.72 -11.84
CA ASP A 158 2.83 -9.34 -11.43
C ASP A 158 3.65 -8.81 -12.60
N LYS A 159 3.62 -9.50 -13.75
CA LYS A 159 4.28 -9.02 -14.97
C LYS A 159 3.76 -7.65 -15.40
N THR A 160 2.45 -7.46 -15.38
CA THR A 160 1.83 -6.18 -15.71
C THR A 160 2.29 -5.07 -14.78
N ARG A 161 2.37 -5.36 -13.47
CA ARG A 161 2.87 -4.41 -12.47
C ARG A 161 4.32 -4.02 -12.74
N ILE A 162 5.19 -4.98 -13.01
CA ILE A 162 6.60 -4.73 -13.36
C ILE A 162 6.70 -3.82 -14.58
N ILE A 163 5.92 -4.10 -15.64
CA ILE A 163 5.92 -3.27 -16.85
C ILE A 163 5.47 -1.83 -16.52
N ILE A 164 4.43 -1.68 -15.72
CA ILE A 164 3.95 -0.34 -15.30
C ILE A 164 5.05 0.43 -14.55
N GLU A 165 5.75 -0.21 -13.60
CA GLU A 165 6.83 0.46 -12.86
C GLU A 165 8.02 0.81 -13.75
N GLN A 166 8.39 -0.08 -14.67
CA GLN A 166 9.42 0.21 -15.68
C GLN A 166 9.05 1.43 -16.55
N ARG A 167 7.80 1.49 -17.03
CA ARG A 167 7.34 2.63 -17.84
C ARG A 167 7.30 3.94 -17.07
N LYS A 168 6.94 3.91 -15.79
CA LYS A 168 7.03 5.09 -14.92
C LYS A 168 8.48 5.57 -14.79
N GLN A 169 9.41 4.66 -14.57
CA GLN A 169 10.83 5.00 -14.46
C GLN A 169 11.38 5.56 -15.78
N GLU A 170 11.00 4.99 -16.93
CA GLU A 170 11.35 5.53 -18.24
C GLU A 170 10.85 6.97 -18.42
N LEU A 171 9.59 7.25 -18.04
CA LEU A 171 9.03 8.61 -18.10
C LEU A 171 9.81 9.59 -17.20
N MET A 172 10.18 9.17 -16.01
CA MET A 172 11.00 10.00 -15.12
C MET A 172 12.38 10.29 -15.76
N ASN A 173 13.05 9.28 -16.30
CA ASN A 173 14.35 9.43 -16.95
C ASN A 173 14.25 10.36 -18.19
N LEU A 174 13.20 10.25 -18.98
CA LEU A 174 12.97 11.14 -20.13
C LEU A 174 12.74 12.59 -19.69
N ASN A 175 12.00 12.82 -18.61
CA ASN A 175 11.83 14.16 -18.06
C ASN A 175 13.16 14.77 -17.57
N GLU A 176 14.00 13.97 -16.92
CA GLU A 176 15.33 14.43 -16.49
C GLU A 176 16.23 14.71 -17.72
N LEU A 177 16.18 13.86 -18.75
CA LEU A 177 16.90 14.10 -19.99
C LEU A 177 16.45 15.41 -20.68
N MET A 178 15.15 15.69 -20.73
CA MET A 178 14.64 16.95 -21.29
C MET A 178 15.17 18.16 -20.52
N LYS A 179 15.17 18.10 -19.19
CA LYS A 179 15.74 19.18 -18.34
C LYS A 179 17.23 19.37 -18.60
N ALA A 180 18.00 18.26 -18.62
CA ALA A 180 19.42 18.31 -18.87
C ALA A 180 19.72 18.89 -20.27
N ARG A 181 18.96 18.47 -21.29
CA ARG A 181 19.12 18.99 -22.65
C ARG A 181 18.75 20.46 -22.76
N PHE A 182 17.71 20.91 -22.03
CA PHE A 182 17.37 22.33 -21.95
C PHE A 182 18.54 23.15 -21.38
N VAL A 183 19.09 22.69 -20.24
CA VAL A 183 20.25 23.38 -19.63
C VAL A 183 21.49 23.35 -20.53
N GLU A 184 21.74 22.26 -21.22
CA GLU A 184 22.83 22.15 -22.18
C GLU A 184 22.69 23.20 -23.34
N MET A 185 21.48 23.32 -23.88
CA MET A 185 21.18 24.21 -25.00
C MET A 185 21.15 25.68 -24.57
N PHE A 186 20.48 25.99 -23.48
CA PHE A 186 20.18 27.38 -23.09
C PHE A 186 21.02 27.88 -21.88
N GLY A 187 21.73 26.98 -21.19
CA GLY A 187 22.45 27.31 -19.97
C GLY A 187 21.54 27.37 -18.74
N ASP A 188 22.13 27.71 -17.61
CA ASP A 188 21.38 28.01 -16.39
C ASP A 188 20.68 29.36 -16.57
N MET A 189 19.34 29.33 -16.56
CA MET A 189 18.49 30.51 -16.79
C MET A 189 18.56 31.53 -15.65
N TYR A 190 18.86 31.09 -14.42
CA TYR A 190 19.01 31.99 -13.28
C TYR A 190 20.34 32.78 -13.33
N LEU A 191 21.36 32.10 -13.79
CA LEU A 191 22.72 32.67 -13.88
C LEU A 191 22.98 33.31 -15.25
N ASN A 192 22.06 33.16 -16.22
CA ASN A 192 22.24 33.50 -17.61
C ASN A 192 23.64 33.11 -18.14
N SER A 193 24.04 31.88 -17.85
CA SER A 193 25.39 31.37 -18.05
C SER A 193 25.88 31.42 -19.51
N LYS A 194 24.97 31.59 -20.47
CA LYS A 194 25.29 31.74 -21.90
C LYS A 194 25.18 33.19 -22.40
N GLY A 195 24.84 34.14 -21.53
CA GLY A 195 24.79 35.56 -21.87
C GLY A 195 23.67 35.93 -22.85
N TRP A 196 22.49 35.24 -22.77
CA TRP A 196 21.35 35.58 -23.61
C TRP A 196 20.85 36.99 -23.33
N PRO A 197 20.37 37.73 -24.37
CA PRO A 197 19.72 39.03 -24.18
C PRO A 197 18.52 38.93 -23.25
N GLU A 198 18.45 39.84 -22.28
CA GLU A 198 17.34 39.90 -21.36
C GLU A 198 16.35 41.00 -21.80
N ALA A 199 15.04 40.67 -21.71
CA ALA A 199 13.97 41.63 -21.94
C ALA A 199 12.92 41.52 -20.87
N LYS A 200 12.21 42.63 -20.57
CA LYS A 200 11.07 42.57 -19.66
C LYS A 200 9.91 41.85 -20.31
N LEU A 201 9.21 41.00 -19.56
CA LEU A 201 8.03 40.25 -20.07
C LEU A 201 6.97 41.18 -20.69
N GLU A 202 6.75 42.34 -20.08
CA GLU A 202 5.82 43.38 -20.57
C GLU A 202 6.19 43.93 -21.97
N SER A 203 7.44 43.82 -22.41
CA SER A 203 7.83 44.20 -23.77
C SER A 203 7.59 43.13 -24.81
N MET A 204 7.28 41.90 -24.39
CA MET A 204 7.14 40.72 -25.24
C MET A 204 5.71 40.17 -25.28
N ALA A 205 4.89 40.45 -24.26
CA ALA A 205 3.52 39.95 -24.14
C ALA A 205 2.68 40.82 -23.22
N ASP A 206 1.38 40.93 -23.53
CA ASP A 206 0.39 41.54 -22.64
C ASP A 206 0.14 40.65 -21.42
N VAL A 207 0.42 41.18 -20.24
CA VAL A 207 0.22 40.42 -18.96
C VAL A 207 -1.17 40.79 -18.42
N VAL A 208 -2.10 39.84 -18.49
CA VAL A 208 -3.48 40.02 -17.98
C VAL A 208 -3.67 39.22 -16.72
N SER A 209 -4.13 39.83 -15.62
CA SER A 209 -4.46 39.12 -14.40
C SER A 209 -5.76 38.32 -14.53
N GLY A 210 -5.84 37.08 -14.01
CA GLY A 210 -7.05 36.23 -14.13
C GLY A 210 -8.32 36.76 -13.46
N LYS A 211 -8.29 37.97 -12.83
CA LYS A 211 -9.47 38.68 -12.37
C LYS A 211 -10.17 39.45 -13.48
N GLU A 212 -9.47 39.87 -14.55
CA GLU A 212 -10.05 40.64 -15.65
C GLU A 212 -10.79 39.78 -16.69
N GLU A 213 -10.46 38.48 -16.80
CA GLU A 213 -11.18 37.57 -17.71
C GLU A 213 -12.65 37.36 -17.36
N LYS A 214 -13.04 37.48 -16.07
CA LYS A 214 -14.47 37.37 -15.66
C LYS A 214 -15.33 38.50 -16.08
N GLN A 215 -14.78 39.65 -16.50
CA GLN A 215 -15.57 40.80 -16.97
C GLN A 215 -15.80 40.81 -18.50
N ARG A 216 -14.96 40.11 -19.28
CA ARG A 216 -15.10 40.06 -20.76
C ARG A 216 -16.11 39.02 -21.26
N LEU A 217 -16.58 38.11 -20.40
CA LEU A 217 -17.57 37.08 -20.76
C LEU A 217 -19.04 37.47 -20.43
N LYS A 218 -19.32 38.78 -20.24
CA LYS A 218 -20.67 39.31 -20.06
C LYS A 218 -20.96 40.38 -21.12
N ILE A 219 -20.99 39.97 -22.37
CA ILE A 219 -21.72 40.70 -23.45
C ILE A 219 -22.43 39.66 -24.29
#